data_a24998a6600822329fd3a8e1b8800757
#
_entry.id   a24998a6600822329fd3a8e1b8800757
#
_cell.length_a   1.000
_cell.length_b   1.000
_cell.length_c   1.000
_cell.angle_alpha   90.00
_cell.angle_beta   90.00
_cell.angle_gamma   90.00
#
_symmetry.space_group_name_H-M   'P 1'
#
loop_
_entity.id
_entity.type
_entity.pdbx_description
1 polymer ?
#
loop_
_entity_poly.entity_id
_entity_poly.type
_entity_poly.pdbx_seq_one_letter_code
_entity_poly.pdbx_strand_id
1 'polypeptide(L)'
;MARQSPAQFQQPSSELAAVDETAVAALAKALAHPVRIRIIRLLLEHQRCIGGDIVQEVGLAQSTVSEHLRILKAAGVVTGEVEHPRVCYSLNPDRLIPLASLLNTVFEKDRRGELKGSIC
;
A
#
# COMPACT_ATOMS: atom_id res chain seq x y z
N MET A 1 -13.88 -7.50 25.82
CA MET A 1 -14.10 -7.65 25.26
C MET A 1 -14.20 -7.81 24.32
N ALA A 2 -14.25 -8.01 24.40
CA ALA A 2 -14.48 -8.22 23.51
C ALA A 2 -14.58 -8.21 22.73
N ARG A 3 -14.58 -7.94 22.88
CA ARG A 3 -14.79 -7.88 21.99
C ARG A 3 -14.86 -8.08 21.05
N GLN A 4 -14.85 -8.10 20.91
CA GLN A 4 -15.02 -8.41 19.95
C GLN A 4 -14.92 -8.73 19.12
N SER A 5 -15.06 -8.40 19.44
CA SER A 5 -15.11 -8.81 18.86
C SER A 5 -15.10 -9.49 17.89
N PRO A 6 -14.93 -9.71 17.86
CA PRO A 6 -14.52 -10.48 16.73
C PRO A 6 -15.59 -11.35 16.15
N ALA A 7 -16.48 -11.71 16.87
CA ALA A 7 -17.49 -12.66 16.43
C ALA A 7 -18.18 -12.21 15.15
N GLN A 8 -18.33 -10.95 14.96
CA GLN A 8 -19.03 -10.48 13.79
C GLN A 8 -18.28 -10.69 12.50
N PHE A 9 -17.06 -11.10 12.57
CA PHE A 9 -16.29 -11.30 11.35
C PHE A 9 -16.54 -12.64 10.71
N GLN A 10 -17.38 -13.44 11.29
CA GLN A 10 -17.57 -14.80 10.80
C GLN A 10 -18.52 -14.88 9.63
N GLN A 11 -19.25 -13.86 9.37
CA GLN A 11 -20.26 -13.89 8.34
C GLN A 11 -19.65 -13.65 6.96
N PRO A 12 -20.16 -14.34 5.95
CA PRO A 12 -19.62 -14.15 4.61
C PRO A 12 -19.64 -12.71 4.14
N SER A 13 -20.71 -12.01 4.42
CA SER A 13 -20.81 -10.62 4.02
C SER A 13 -19.84 -9.74 4.79
N SER A 14 -19.27 -10.25 5.89
CA SER A 14 -18.38 -9.44 6.68
C SER A 14 -17.09 -9.10 5.96
N GLU A 15 -16.72 -9.86 4.95
CA GLU A 15 -15.54 -9.49 4.17
C GLU A 15 -15.72 -8.11 3.56
N LEU A 16 -16.87 -7.86 2.97
CA LEU A 16 -17.12 -6.56 2.38
C LEU A 16 -17.46 -5.53 3.44
N ALA A 17 -18.21 -5.96 4.45
CA ALA A 17 -18.56 -5.04 5.53
C ALA A 17 -17.33 -4.62 6.33
N ALA A 18 -16.29 -5.43 6.35
CA ALA A 18 -15.09 -5.12 7.10
C ALA A 18 -14.14 -4.20 6.35
N VAL A 19 -14.44 -3.87 5.10
CA VAL A 19 -13.58 -2.98 4.34
C VAL A 19 -13.70 -1.57 4.92
N ASP A 20 -12.56 -1.03 5.29
CA ASP A 20 -12.49 0.36 5.72
C ASP A 20 -12.27 1.20 4.48
N GLU A 21 -13.35 1.74 3.96
CA GLU A 21 -13.30 2.49 2.72
C GLU A 21 -12.38 3.70 2.82
N THR A 22 -12.36 4.34 3.96
CA THR A 22 -11.50 5.50 4.15
C THR A 22 -10.04 5.09 4.14
N ALA A 23 -9.70 4.01 4.81
CA ALA A 23 -8.32 3.53 4.85
C ALA A 23 -7.86 3.08 3.47
N VAL A 24 -8.72 2.34 2.76
CA VAL A 24 -8.37 1.89 1.41
C VAL A 24 -8.19 3.07 0.48
N ALA A 25 -9.08 4.06 0.57
CA ALA A 25 -8.97 5.24 -0.28
C ALA A 25 -7.69 6.02 0.01
N ALA A 26 -7.31 6.12 1.28
CA ALA A 26 -6.08 6.82 1.65
C ALA A 26 -4.86 6.11 1.07
N LEU A 27 -4.86 4.78 1.11
CA LEU A 27 -3.76 4.01 0.52
C LEU A 27 -3.72 4.21 -0.99
N ALA A 28 -4.86 4.13 -1.64
CA ALA A 28 -4.90 4.31 -3.09
C ALA A 28 -4.41 5.69 -3.46
N LYS A 29 -4.78 6.70 -2.69
CA LYS A 29 -4.33 8.06 -2.94
C LYS A 29 -2.82 8.19 -2.78
N ALA A 30 -2.27 7.54 -1.78
CA ALA A 30 -0.83 7.58 -1.57
C ALA A 30 -0.07 6.93 -2.72
N LEU A 31 -0.69 5.97 -3.39
CA LEU A 31 -0.06 5.29 -4.52
C LEU A 31 -0.32 5.97 -5.86
N ALA A 32 -1.18 6.98 -5.90
CA ALA A 32 -1.72 7.50 -7.16
C ALA A 32 -0.79 8.51 -7.82
N HIS A 33 0.42 8.09 -8.09
CA HIS A 33 1.38 8.90 -8.84
C HIS A 33 2.43 7.98 -9.42
N PRO A 34 2.77 8.12 -10.71
CA PRO A 34 3.73 7.21 -11.32
C PRO A 34 5.08 7.15 -10.59
N VAL A 35 5.54 8.29 -10.09
CA VAL A 35 6.82 8.31 -9.39
C VAL A 35 6.74 7.50 -8.10
N ARG A 36 5.62 7.56 -7.40
CA ARG A 36 5.47 6.78 -6.17
C ARG A 36 5.42 5.29 -6.46
N ILE A 37 4.76 4.90 -7.55
CA ILE A 37 4.79 3.49 -7.97
C ILE A 37 6.21 3.08 -8.31
N ARG A 38 6.96 3.95 -8.99
CA ARG A 38 8.35 3.66 -9.33
C ARG A 38 9.19 3.46 -8.07
N ILE A 39 9.00 4.30 -7.08
CA ILE A 39 9.74 4.15 -5.82
C ILE A 39 9.44 2.79 -5.19
N ILE A 40 8.17 2.41 -5.16
CA ILE A 40 7.81 1.11 -4.59
C ILE A 40 8.48 -0.03 -5.36
N ARG A 41 8.47 0.06 -6.68
CA ARG A 41 9.13 -0.97 -7.49
C ARG A 41 10.62 -1.04 -7.21
N LEU A 42 11.26 0.11 -7.06
CA LEU A 42 12.68 0.12 -6.71
C LEU A 42 12.94 -0.54 -5.37
N LEU A 43 12.08 -0.27 -4.39
CA LEU A 43 12.24 -0.88 -3.08
C LEU A 43 11.99 -2.38 -3.13
N LEU A 44 11.13 -2.84 -4.03
CA LEU A 44 10.94 -4.27 -4.21
C LEU A 44 12.16 -4.95 -4.82
N GLU A 45 12.88 -4.24 -5.67
CA GLU A 45 14.04 -4.80 -6.34
C GLU A 45 15.27 -4.82 -5.46
N HIS A 46 15.30 -3.99 -4.45
CA HIS A 46 16.47 -3.89 -3.57
C HIS A 46 16.15 -4.51 -2.23
N GLN A 47 16.99 -5.41 -1.81
CA GLN A 47 16.78 -6.11 -0.54
C GLN A 47 17.44 -5.42 0.62
N ARG A 48 18.10 -4.30 0.36
CA ARG A 48 18.80 -3.58 1.39
C ARG A 48 18.40 -2.13 1.35
N CYS A 49 18.93 -1.41 2.30
CA CYS A 49 18.77 0.03 2.37
C CYS A 49 19.14 0.67 1.04
N ILE A 50 18.24 1.50 0.53
CA ILE A 50 18.46 2.13 -0.77
C ILE A 50 18.43 3.66 -0.63
N GLY A 51 18.64 4.19 0.51
CA GLY A 51 18.61 5.61 0.81
C GLY A 51 18.88 6.56 -0.35
N GLY A 52 20.12 7.02 -0.48
CA GLY A 52 20.43 8.03 -1.49
C GLY A 52 20.28 7.56 -2.91
N ASP A 53 20.32 6.27 -3.13
CA ASP A 53 20.24 5.74 -4.49
C ASP A 53 18.86 5.92 -5.09
N ILE A 54 17.83 6.11 -4.27
CA ILE A 54 16.50 6.34 -4.80
C ILE A 54 16.48 7.58 -5.67
N VAL A 55 17.15 8.63 -5.24
CA VAL A 55 17.16 9.88 -6.00
C VAL A 55 17.74 9.65 -7.38
N GLN A 56 18.86 8.93 -7.44
CA GLN A 56 19.51 8.66 -8.72
C GLN A 56 18.66 7.77 -9.61
N GLU A 57 18.09 6.73 -9.03
CA GLU A 57 17.30 5.78 -9.81
C GLU A 57 16.03 6.41 -10.34
N VAL A 58 15.41 7.28 -9.56
CA VAL A 58 14.20 7.95 -10.01
C VAL A 58 14.52 9.00 -11.08
N GLY A 59 15.67 9.64 -10.97
CA GLY A 59 16.09 10.61 -11.96
C GLY A 59 15.43 11.96 -11.84
N LEU A 60 14.91 12.29 -10.67
CA LEU A 60 14.28 13.58 -10.41
C LEU A 60 15.06 14.30 -9.34
N ALA A 61 14.73 15.58 -9.16
CA ALA A 61 15.38 16.38 -8.13
C ALA A 61 15.13 15.77 -6.76
N GLN A 62 16.10 15.93 -5.88
CA GLN A 62 16.01 15.35 -4.54
C GLN A 62 14.79 15.85 -3.78
N SER A 63 14.46 17.13 -3.91
CA SER A 63 13.30 17.66 -3.21
C SER A 63 12.01 17.02 -3.69
N THR A 64 11.92 16.73 -4.98
CA THR A 64 10.75 16.08 -5.54
C THR A 64 10.63 14.65 -5.03
N VAL A 65 11.73 13.91 -5.06
CA VAL A 65 11.73 12.54 -4.57
C VAL A 65 11.40 12.51 -3.08
N SER A 66 11.98 13.44 -2.31
CA SER A 66 11.72 13.52 -0.88
C SER A 66 10.25 13.75 -0.58
N GLU A 67 9.59 14.57 -1.39
CA GLU A 67 8.17 14.81 -1.17
C GLU A 67 7.34 13.56 -1.42
N HIS A 68 7.65 12.81 -2.48
CA HIS A 68 6.96 11.56 -2.74
C HIS A 68 7.21 10.53 -1.62
N LEU A 69 8.43 10.47 -1.12
CA LEU A 69 8.74 9.59 0.00
C LEU A 69 7.97 10.02 1.25
N ARG A 70 7.85 11.34 1.46
CA ARG A 70 7.10 11.83 2.62
C ARG A 70 5.65 11.36 2.57
N ILE A 71 5.04 11.42 1.39
CA ILE A 71 3.66 10.99 1.23
C ILE A 71 3.52 9.49 1.50
N LEU A 72 4.44 8.70 0.96
CA LEU A 72 4.40 7.26 1.18
C LEU A 72 4.64 6.90 2.65
N LYS A 73 5.53 7.62 3.32
CA LYS A 73 5.77 7.41 4.74
C LYS A 73 4.57 7.80 5.57
N ALA A 74 3.93 8.91 5.23
CA ALA A 74 2.75 9.36 5.96
C ALA A 74 1.63 8.34 5.89
N ALA A 75 1.52 7.64 4.77
CA ALA A 75 0.53 6.57 4.61
C ALA A 75 0.97 5.26 5.24
N GLY A 76 2.21 5.19 5.70
CA GLY A 76 2.74 3.98 6.32
C GLY A 76 3.21 2.92 5.34
N VAL A 77 3.16 3.20 4.05
CA VAL A 77 3.57 2.23 3.02
C VAL A 77 5.08 2.03 3.02
N VAL A 78 5.81 3.09 3.31
CA VAL A 78 7.26 3.07 3.36
C VAL A 78 7.70 3.50 4.75
N THR A 79 8.72 2.86 5.27
CA THR A 79 9.35 3.28 6.52
C THR A 79 10.76 3.76 6.20
N GLY A 80 11.27 4.66 7.03
CA GLY A 80 12.61 5.15 6.86
C GLY A 80 13.33 5.14 8.19
N GLU A 81 14.53 4.59 8.20
CA GLU A 81 15.39 4.56 9.38
C GLU A 81 16.66 5.29 9.09
N VAL A 82 17.06 6.12 10.03
CA VAL A 82 18.29 6.89 9.87
C VAL A 82 19.47 6.01 10.28
N GLU A 83 20.36 5.77 9.33
CA GLU A 83 21.64 5.12 9.57
C GLU A 83 22.69 6.06 9.02
N HIS A 84 23.16 6.92 9.88
CA HIS A 84 24.07 7.96 9.44
C HIS A 84 25.20 7.40 8.59
N PRO A 85 25.51 8.08 7.50
CA PRO A 85 24.98 9.40 7.08
C PRO A 85 23.75 9.33 6.18
N ARG A 86 23.04 8.23 6.09
CA ARG A 86 21.92 8.09 5.14
C ARG A 86 20.70 7.57 5.84
N VAL A 87 19.60 7.64 5.10
CA VAL A 87 18.31 7.10 5.54
C VAL A 87 18.04 5.85 4.73
N CYS A 88 17.65 4.78 5.40
CA CYS A 88 17.27 3.54 4.75
C CYS A 88 15.77 3.45 4.64
N TYR A 89 15.29 3.20 3.44
CA TYR A 89 13.85 3.08 3.19
C TYR A 89 13.49 1.63 2.91
N SER A 90 12.36 1.20 3.43
CA SER A 90 11.87 -0.14 3.18
C SER A 90 10.35 -0.11 3.11
N LEU A 91 9.79 -1.13 2.48
CA LEU A 91 8.34 -1.26 2.35
C LEU A 91 7.74 -1.86 3.62
N ASN A 92 6.54 -1.46 3.92
CA ASN A 92 5.76 -2.01 5.03
C ASN A 92 4.53 -2.69 4.45
N PRO A 93 4.62 -3.99 4.13
CA PRO A 93 3.50 -4.65 3.45
C PRO A 93 2.24 -4.72 4.29
N ASP A 94 2.37 -4.70 5.61
CA ASP A 94 1.18 -4.77 6.45
C ASP A 94 0.23 -3.61 6.19
N ARG A 95 0.76 -2.47 5.84
CA ARG A 95 -0.07 -1.31 5.57
C ARG A 95 -0.86 -1.44 4.29
N LEU A 96 -0.43 -2.31 3.40
CA LEU A 96 -1.09 -2.51 2.12
C LEU A 96 -2.18 -3.56 2.18
N ILE A 97 -2.32 -4.26 3.30
CA ILE A 97 -3.26 -5.36 3.41
C ILE A 97 -4.70 -4.95 3.10
N PRO A 98 -5.21 -3.83 3.62
CA PRO A 98 -6.61 -3.48 3.31
C PRO A 98 -6.85 -3.31 1.81
N LEU A 99 -5.93 -2.67 1.10
CA LEU A 99 -6.07 -2.49 -0.33
C LEU A 99 -5.92 -3.82 -1.06
N ALA A 100 -4.92 -4.61 -0.65
CA ALA A 100 -4.70 -5.91 -1.27
C ALA A 100 -5.91 -6.82 -1.07
N SER A 101 -6.53 -6.77 0.11
CA SER A 101 -7.70 -7.58 0.39
C SER A 101 -8.87 -7.21 -0.49
N LEU A 102 -9.08 -5.92 -0.69
CA LEU A 102 -10.14 -5.48 -1.59
C LEU A 102 -9.91 -5.99 -2.99
N LEU A 103 -8.70 -5.82 -3.51
CA LEU A 103 -8.39 -6.27 -4.86
C LEU A 103 -8.51 -7.79 -4.99
N ASN A 104 -8.07 -8.50 -3.97
CA ASN A 104 -8.17 -9.94 -3.95
C ASN A 104 -9.63 -10.40 -4.02
N THR A 105 -10.50 -9.70 -3.31
CA THR A 105 -11.92 -10.03 -3.34
C THR A 105 -12.48 -9.88 -4.74
N VAL A 106 -12.07 -8.84 -5.46
CA VAL A 106 -12.50 -8.65 -6.84
C VAL A 106 -12.09 -9.86 -7.68
N PHE A 107 -10.83 -10.27 -7.57
CA PHE A 107 -10.34 -11.36 -8.39
C PHE A 107 -10.97 -12.70 -8.00
N GLU A 108 -11.21 -12.91 -6.72
CA GLU A 108 -11.87 -14.14 -6.29
C GLU A 108 -13.29 -14.24 -6.84
N LYS A 109 -14.02 -13.16 -6.80
CA LYS A 109 -15.38 -13.18 -7.32
C LYS A 109 -15.39 -13.36 -8.83
N ASP A 110 -14.41 -12.80 -9.49
CA ASP A 110 -14.29 -13.00 -10.94
C ASP A 110 -14.02 -14.45 -11.28
N ARG A 111 -13.14 -15.10 -10.52
CA ARG A 111 -12.84 -16.51 -10.77
C ARG A 111 -14.06 -17.39 -10.58
N ARG A 112 -14.93 -17.01 -9.65
CA ARG A 112 -16.15 -17.77 -9.42
C ARG A 112 -17.28 -17.39 -10.37
N GLY A 113 -17.04 -16.48 -11.28
CA GLY A 113 -18.03 -16.06 -12.22
C GLY A 113 -19.10 -15.14 -11.66
N GLU A 114 -18.89 -14.61 -10.47
CA GLU A 114 -19.91 -13.81 -9.81
C GLU A 114 -19.96 -12.38 -10.29
N LEU A 115 -18.98 -11.95 -11.06
CA LEU A 115 -18.96 -10.59 -11.60
C LEU A 115 -19.49 -10.51 -13.01
N LYS A 116 -19.97 -11.59 -13.56
CA LYS A 116 -20.42 -11.56 -14.91
C LYS A 116 -21.79 -10.99 -15.00
N GLY A 117 -22.53 -10.73 -15.06
CA GLY A 117 -23.78 -10.14 -15.16
C GLY A 117 -23.66 -8.74 -14.69
N SER A 118 -23.61 -7.86 -15.54
CA SER A 118 -23.36 -6.53 -15.12
C SER A 118 -24.58 -5.92 -14.46
N ILE A 119 -24.35 -4.89 -13.72
CA ILE A 119 -25.39 -4.22 -13.01
C ILE A 119 -26.05 -3.19 -13.88
N CYS A 120 -25.69 -2.93 -14.98
CA CYS A 120 -26.19 -1.81 -15.73
C CYS A 120 -27.64 -1.57 -15.65
#